data_572dea40c1f0f539882e2e51dc685ddf
#
_entry.id   572dea40c1f0f539882e2e51dc685ddf
#
_cell.length_a   1.000
_cell.length_b   1.000
_cell.length_c   1.000
_cell.angle_alpha   90.00
_cell.angle_beta   90.00
_cell.angle_gamma   90.00
#
_symmetry.space_group_name_H-M   'P 1'
#
loop_
_entity.id
_entity.type
_entity.pdbx_description
1 polymer ?
#
loop_
_entity_poly.entity_id
_entity_poly.type
_entity_poly.pdbx_seq_one_letter_code
_entity_poly.pdbx_strand_id
1 'polypeptide(L)'
;MATAAAPRVYKNFINGEWVDSRSGSAYENRNPANTDELIGMFVSSTAEDVDLAVDAANLAYKKWRLVPAPKRAEIMFRAAELLLQHKEQFSKDMTREMGKVLAETRGDVQEAIDMTYYMAGEGRRLFGQTTPSELPDKFAMSVRQSIGSCGLITPWNFPMAIPSWKIMPALISGNTVVLKPAEDTPLSSYNLVQILAEAGVPEGVVNLVSGNGPNAGAPLAEHLEVPVISFTGSTAVGRLIAEACAPEFKHCSLEMGGKNIIIVMDDANLDLAVDGAIWGGFGTTGQRCTAASRIAVHKSVYNEFTSRVVARAKKLRVGNGLDAGVDMGPCINEQQLNTVMEYVQIGQTEGANLLTGGHRLTDGPYAKGWFHEPTIFGDCNPRMRITQEEIFGPVVSVIPISNFEEAIEVANGVPYGLSASIYTHNVNRAFQAIRDLFTGIVYVNAPTIGAETHLPFGGTKKTGNGHREAAIAAIDFYTEWKTLYIDYSDKLQRAQIDNAE
;
A
#
# COMPACT_ATOMS: atom_id res chain seq x y z
N MET A 1 26.42 36.17 10.56
CA MET A 1 25.35 35.18 10.66
C MET A 1 24.88 34.88 9.23
N ALA A 2 25.10 33.70 8.72
CA ALA A 2 24.53 33.32 7.43
C ALA A 2 23.00 33.29 7.59
N THR A 3 22.27 34.09 6.86
CA THR A 3 20.82 34.02 6.77
C THR A 3 20.48 32.63 6.28
N ALA A 4 19.83 31.81 7.11
CA ALA A 4 19.32 30.51 6.66
C ALA A 4 18.45 30.76 5.42
N ALA A 5 18.73 30.05 4.33
CA ALA A 5 17.90 30.14 3.15
C ALA A 5 16.44 29.80 3.54
N ALA A 6 15.48 30.53 2.97
CA ALA A 6 14.07 30.24 3.20
C ALA A 6 13.77 28.76 2.82
N PRO A 7 12.96 28.06 3.61
CA PRO A 7 12.66 26.66 3.33
C PRO A 7 11.99 26.53 1.95
N ARG A 8 12.33 25.45 1.23
CA ARG A 8 11.70 25.15 -0.06
C ARG A 8 10.20 24.89 0.14
N VAL A 9 9.37 25.56 -0.66
CA VAL A 9 7.93 25.33 -0.71
C VAL A 9 7.63 24.42 -1.91
N TYR A 10 7.00 23.27 -1.63
CA TYR A 10 6.54 22.32 -2.63
C TYR A 10 5.08 22.60 -2.95
N LYS A 11 4.76 22.69 -4.23
CA LYS A 11 3.47 23.13 -4.75
C LYS A 11 2.62 21.94 -5.21
N ASN A 12 1.33 22.17 -5.48
CA ASN A 12 0.49 21.22 -6.19
C ASN A 12 0.94 21.11 -7.65
N PHE A 13 0.75 19.94 -8.25
CA PHE A 13 0.95 19.74 -9.68
C PHE A 13 -0.41 19.63 -10.37
N ILE A 14 -0.83 20.63 -11.08
CA ILE A 14 -2.15 20.68 -11.73
C ILE A 14 -1.96 21.13 -13.19
N ASN A 15 -2.54 20.36 -14.10
CA ASN A 15 -2.51 20.65 -15.55
C ASN A 15 -1.09 20.91 -16.13
N GLY A 16 -0.10 20.13 -15.64
CA GLY A 16 1.30 20.24 -16.11
C GLY A 16 2.14 21.30 -15.40
N GLU A 17 1.58 22.06 -14.46
CA GLU A 17 2.26 23.17 -13.78
C GLU A 17 2.30 22.97 -12.26
N TRP A 18 3.39 23.47 -11.63
CA TRP A 18 3.51 23.55 -10.17
C TRP A 18 2.89 24.85 -9.67
N VAL A 19 1.73 24.75 -9.02
CA VAL A 19 0.89 25.88 -8.61
C VAL A 19 0.74 25.94 -7.08
N ASP A 20 0.60 27.16 -6.55
CA ASP A 20 0.30 27.37 -5.13
C ASP A 20 -1.14 26.95 -4.81
N SER A 21 -1.39 26.54 -3.57
CA SER A 21 -2.75 26.28 -3.10
C SER A 21 -3.56 27.57 -2.96
N ARG A 22 -4.86 27.47 -3.20
CA ARG A 22 -5.84 28.57 -2.98
C ARG A 22 -5.93 28.99 -1.52
N SER A 23 -5.58 28.13 -0.58
CA SER A 23 -5.53 28.46 0.85
C SER A 23 -4.47 29.51 1.19
N GLY A 24 -3.40 29.63 0.38
CA GLY A 24 -2.22 30.41 0.71
C GLY A 24 -1.42 29.88 1.90
N SER A 25 -1.76 28.71 2.44
CA SER A 25 -1.11 28.07 3.59
C SER A 25 -0.26 26.87 3.20
N ALA A 26 0.70 26.54 4.06
CA ALA A 26 1.58 25.37 3.90
C ALA A 26 1.84 24.72 5.26
N TYR A 27 2.19 23.45 5.25
CA TYR A 27 2.57 22.68 6.43
C TYR A 27 3.99 22.17 6.32
N GLU A 28 4.61 21.95 7.48
CA GLU A 28 5.98 21.44 7.57
C GLU A 28 6.02 19.93 7.40
N ASN A 29 6.97 19.44 6.61
CA ASN A 29 7.38 18.04 6.59
C ASN A 29 8.76 17.93 7.25
N ARG A 30 8.85 17.10 8.29
CA ARG A 30 10.04 16.94 9.14
C ARG A 30 10.49 15.50 9.20
N ASN A 31 11.80 15.33 9.38
CA ASN A 31 12.41 14.02 9.54
C ASN A 31 12.02 13.38 10.89
N PRO A 32 11.32 12.21 10.90
CA PRO A 32 10.91 11.55 12.14
C PRO A 32 12.09 11.03 12.99
N ALA A 33 13.27 10.87 12.41
CA ALA A 33 14.49 10.53 13.13
C ALA A 33 15.18 11.74 13.77
N ASN A 34 14.90 12.96 13.26
CA ASN A 34 15.40 14.21 13.78
C ASN A 34 14.41 15.35 13.48
N THR A 35 13.48 15.59 14.38
CA THR A 35 12.41 16.59 14.21
C THR A 35 12.88 18.04 14.08
N ASP A 36 14.16 18.34 14.35
CA ASP A 36 14.77 19.65 14.04
C ASP A 36 15.04 19.80 12.53
N GLU A 37 15.13 18.71 11.79
CA GLU A 37 15.37 18.73 10.36
C GLU A 37 14.07 18.97 9.59
N LEU A 38 13.93 20.19 9.06
CA LEU A 38 12.86 20.54 8.13
C LEU A 38 13.23 20.04 6.73
N ILE A 39 12.42 19.14 6.15
CA ILE A 39 12.59 18.65 4.78
C ILE A 39 12.08 19.69 3.79
N GLY A 40 10.91 20.28 4.08
CA GLY A 40 10.31 21.33 3.28
C GLY A 40 8.93 21.74 3.78
N MET A 41 8.40 22.77 3.13
CA MET A 41 7.03 23.22 3.30
C MET A 41 6.18 22.69 2.16
N PHE A 42 5.03 22.14 2.42
CA PHE A 42 4.09 21.66 1.41
C PHE A 42 2.80 22.46 1.47
N VAL A 43 2.26 22.85 0.32
CA VAL A 43 0.99 23.60 0.29
C VAL A 43 -0.15 22.78 0.88
N SER A 44 -1.05 23.44 1.59
CA SER A 44 -2.22 22.82 2.20
C SER A 44 -3.44 23.05 1.30
N SER A 45 -3.78 22.07 0.48
CA SER A 45 -4.89 22.17 -0.48
C SER A 45 -6.25 22.22 0.19
N THR A 46 -7.18 22.85 -0.52
CA THR A 46 -8.62 22.95 -0.19
C THR A 46 -9.46 22.19 -1.22
N ALA A 47 -10.75 22.17 -1.03
CA ALA A 47 -11.70 21.64 -2.03
C ALA A 47 -11.56 22.33 -3.39
N GLU A 48 -11.30 23.65 -3.43
CA GLU A 48 -11.08 24.39 -4.69
C GLU A 48 -9.84 23.89 -5.47
N ASP A 49 -8.77 23.52 -4.77
CA ASP A 49 -7.59 22.94 -5.41
C ASP A 49 -7.89 21.55 -5.99
N VAL A 50 -8.74 20.78 -5.30
CA VAL A 50 -9.22 19.46 -5.77
C VAL A 50 -10.08 19.64 -7.01
N ASP A 51 -11.02 20.59 -7.00
CA ASP A 51 -11.89 20.91 -8.16
C ASP A 51 -11.04 21.24 -9.38
N LEU A 52 -10.03 22.11 -9.24
CA LEU A 52 -9.10 22.47 -10.33
C LEU A 52 -8.34 21.26 -10.87
N ALA A 53 -7.89 20.37 -10.00
CA ALA A 53 -7.18 19.16 -10.40
C ALA A 53 -8.09 18.16 -11.12
N VAL A 54 -9.35 18.02 -10.65
CA VAL A 54 -10.36 17.16 -11.28
C VAL A 54 -10.77 17.70 -12.64
N ASP A 55 -10.99 19.02 -12.76
CA ASP A 55 -11.29 19.68 -14.04
C ASP A 55 -10.19 19.43 -15.07
N ALA A 56 -8.92 19.61 -14.66
CA ALA A 56 -7.76 19.32 -15.51
C ALA A 56 -7.72 17.85 -15.94
N ALA A 57 -7.96 16.92 -15.00
CA ALA A 57 -7.99 15.48 -15.27
C ALA A 57 -9.12 15.12 -16.27
N ASN A 58 -10.32 15.65 -16.09
CA ASN A 58 -11.47 15.41 -16.96
C ASN A 58 -11.28 15.98 -18.37
N LEU A 59 -10.65 17.14 -18.46
CA LEU A 59 -10.32 17.75 -19.77
C LEU A 59 -9.27 16.89 -20.50
N ALA A 60 -8.20 16.49 -19.81
CA ALA A 60 -7.15 15.64 -20.38
C ALA A 60 -7.65 14.25 -20.76
N TYR A 61 -8.58 13.66 -19.99
CA TYR A 61 -9.17 12.35 -20.26
C TYR A 61 -9.76 12.24 -21.66
N LYS A 62 -10.41 13.30 -22.17
CA LYS A 62 -11.04 13.31 -23.49
C LYS A 62 -10.05 12.96 -24.61
N LYS A 63 -8.77 13.35 -24.45
CA LYS A 63 -7.70 13.07 -25.40
C LYS A 63 -6.90 11.83 -25.02
N TRP A 64 -6.54 11.68 -23.73
CA TRP A 64 -5.69 10.60 -23.25
C TRP A 64 -6.28 9.21 -23.50
N ARG A 65 -7.58 9.01 -23.29
CA ARG A 65 -8.26 7.73 -23.56
C ARG A 65 -8.17 7.29 -25.02
N LEU A 66 -7.93 8.20 -25.93
CA LEU A 66 -7.79 7.95 -27.38
C LEU A 66 -6.34 7.66 -27.80
N VAL A 67 -5.37 7.92 -26.94
CA VAL A 67 -3.98 7.54 -27.19
C VAL A 67 -3.87 6.01 -27.12
N PRO A 68 -3.35 5.34 -28.16
CA PRO A 68 -3.20 3.88 -28.14
C PRO A 68 -2.38 3.41 -26.94
N ALA A 69 -2.80 2.32 -26.29
CA ALA A 69 -2.12 1.80 -25.10
C ALA A 69 -0.61 1.54 -25.32
N PRO A 70 -0.13 1.02 -26.46
CA PRO A 70 1.31 0.94 -26.73
C PRO A 70 2.03 2.28 -26.69
N LYS A 71 1.36 3.38 -27.05
CA LYS A 71 1.94 4.73 -27.00
C LYS A 71 2.00 5.28 -25.57
N ARG A 72 0.98 4.98 -24.75
CA ARG A 72 1.02 5.26 -23.32
C ARG A 72 2.18 4.49 -22.64
N ALA A 73 2.37 3.22 -23.03
CA ALA A 73 3.45 2.37 -22.56
C ALA A 73 4.85 2.95 -22.83
N GLU A 74 5.08 3.55 -24.01
CA GLU A 74 6.36 4.19 -24.35
C GLU A 74 6.73 5.31 -23.37
N ILE A 75 5.75 6.07 -22.88
CA ILE A 75 5.96 7.08 -21.84
C ILE A 75 6.32 6.42 -20.51
N MET A 76 5.60 5.35 -20.13
CA MET A 76 5.85 4.63 -18.87
C MET A 76 7.21 3.94 -18.86
N PHE A 77 7.68 3.39 -19.99
CA PHE A 77 9.05 2.85 -20.09
C PHE A 77 10.09 3.95 -19.81
N ARG A 78 9.92 5.16 -20.38
CA ARG A 78 10.81 6.28 -20.06
C ARG A 78 10.74 6.68 -18.59
N ALA A 79 9.55 6.67 -17.98
CA ALA A 79 9.40 6.95 -16.55
C ALA A 79 10.15 5.93 -15.68
N ALA A 80 10.10 4.64 -16.02
CA ALA A 80 10.82 3.59 -15.30
C ALA A 80 12.35 3.81 -15.39
N GLU A 81 12.87 4.15 -16.57
CA GLU A 81 14.30 4.47 -16.75
C GLU A 81 14.73 5.71 -15.95
N LEU A 82 13.91 6.74 -15.90
CA LEU A 82 14.17 7.93 -15.09
C LEU A 82 14.13 7.62 -13.60
N LEU A 83 13.15 6.83 -13.13
CA LEU A 83 13.09 6.37 -11.74
C LEU A 83 14.36 5.59 -11.37
N LEU A 84 14.85 4.72 -12.26
CA LEU A 84 16.07 3.95 -12.03
C LEU A 84 17.29 4.87 -11.88
N GLN A 85 17.40 5.93 -12.71
CA GLN A 85 18.49 6.91 -12.62
C GLN A 85 18.48 7.68 -11.29
N HIS A 86 17.30 7.99 -10.77
CA HIS A 86 17.13 8.74 -9.52
C HIS A 86 16.98 7.89 -8.27
N LYS A 87 17.03 6.55 -8.38
CA LYS A 87 16.74 5.60 -7.30
C LYS A 87 17.45 5.93 -5.99
N GLU A 88 18.74 6.17 -6.02
CA GLU A 88 19.53 6.41 -4.81
C GLU A 88 19.13 7.72 -4.11
N GLN A 89 18.87 8.79 -4.90
CA GLN A 89 18.44 10.07 -4.35
C GLN A 89 17.04 9.96 -3.72
N PHE A 90 16.10 9.36 -4.43
CA PHE A 90 14.72 9.19 -3.93
C PHE A 90 14.67 8.27 -2.71
N SER A 91 15.53 7.26 -2.63
CA SER A 91 15.64 6.41 -1.44
C SER A 91 16.11 7.20 -0.22
N LYS A 92 17.08 8.09 -0.38
CA LYS A 92 17.55 8.97 0.71
C LYS A 92 16.49 9.98 1.13
N ASP A 93 15.80 10.59 0.17
CA ASP A 93 14.70 11.52 0.44
C ASP A 93 13.58 10.82 1.23
N MET A 94 13.21 9.61 0.81
CA MET A 94 12.21 8.80 1.50
C MET A 94 12.65 8.39 2.90
N THR A 95 13.92 8.02 3.10
CA THR A 95 14.44 7.72 4.45
C THR A 95 14.31 8.94 5.37
N ARG A 96 14.57 10.13 4.85
CA ARG A 96 14.45 11.38 5.64
C ARG A 96 13.00 11.68 6.00
N GLU A 97 12.04 11.50 5.09
CA GLU A 97 10.64 11.87 5.37
C GLU A 97 9.84 10.77 6.09
N MET A 98 10.14 9.48 5.84
CA MET A 98 9.37 8.37 6.42
C MET A 98 10.09 7.68 7.58
N GLY A 99 11.42 7.75 7.64
CA GLY A 99 12.23 7.14 8.69
C GLY A 99 12.68 5.71 8.46
N LYS A 100 12.19 5.01 7.44
CA LYS A 100 12.68 3.66 7.07
C LYS A 100 14.18 3.65 6.84
N VAL A 101 14.83 2.53 7.15
CA VAL A 101 16.25 2.35 6.83
C VAL A 101 16.49 2.37 5.31
N LEU A 102 17.66 2.86 4.90
CA LEU A 102 17.97 3.08 3.48
C LEU A 102 17.85 1.82 2.61
N ALA A 103 18.11 0.64 3.17
CA ALA A 103 17.93 -0.62 2.46
C ALA A 103 16.45 -0.86 2.08
N GLU A 104 15.52 -0.50 2.96
CA GLU A 104 14.08 -0.66 2.74
C GLU A 104 13.52 0.41 1.79
N THR A 105 14.02 1.65 1.87
CA THR A 105 13.59 2.70 0.92
C THR A 105 14.09 2.45 -0.49
N ARG A 106 15.29 1.85 -0.65
CA ARG A 106 15.75 1.34 -1.94
C ARG A 106 14.83 0.25 -2.49
N GLY A 107 14.24 -0.57 -1.61
CA GLY A 107 13.23 -1.57 -1.96
C GLY A 107 11.92 -0.92 -2.42
N ASP A 108 11.43 0.09 -1.70
CA ASP A 108 10.21 0.83 -2.05
C ASP A 108 10.34 1.51 -3.43
N VAL A 109 11.46 2.21 -3.68
CA VAL A 109 11.72 2.83 -4.99
C VAL A 109 11.87 1.76 -6.08
N GLN A 110 12.53 0.62 -5.78
CA GLN A 110 12.63 -0.49 -6.74
C GLN A 110 11.26 -1.04 -7.10
N GLU A 111 10.38 -1.20 -6.13
CA GLU A 111 9.02 -1.68 -6.34
C GLU A 111 8.22 -0.74 -7.23
N ALA A 112 8.39 0.58 -7.08
CA ALA A 112 7.79 1.57 -7.98
C ALA A 112 8.36 1.47 -9.42
N ILE A 113 9.66 1.20 -9.58
CA ILE A 113 10.31 0.95 -10.87
C ILE A 113 9.72 -0.31 -11.50
N ASP A 114 9.66 -1.41 -10.77
CA ASP A 114 9.18 -2.71 -11.25
C ASP A 114 7.70 -2.64 -11.66
N MET A 115 6.86 -1.95 -10.87
CA MET A 115 5.46 -1.70 -11.21
C MET A 115 5.33 -0.88 -12.49
N THR A 116 6.16 0.13 -12.67
CA THR A 116 6.14 0.97 -13.87
C THR A 116 6.52 0.18 -15.12
N TYR A 117 7.56 -0.67 -15.04
CA TYR A 117 7.93 -1.59 -16.12
C TYR A 117 6.84 -2.62 -16.41
N TYR A 118 6.29 -3.23 -15.36
CA TYR A 118 5.24 -4.25 -15.50
C TYR A 118 4.03 -3.68 -16.24
N MET A 119 3.50 -2.55 -15.78
CA MET A 119 2.33 -1.91 -16.37
C MET A 119 2.62 -1.34 -17.78
N ALA A 120 3.82 -0.85 -18.04
CA ALA A 120 4.24 -0.49 -19.40
C ALA A 120 4.18 -1.70 -20.34
N GLY A 121 4.61 -2.88 -19.87
CA GLY A 121 4.49 -4.14 -20.61
C GLY A 121 3.04 -4.51 -20.96
N GLU A 122 2.08 -4.16 -20.08
CA GLU A 122 0.64 -4.44 -20.31
C GLU A 122 0.03 -3.58 -21.42
N GLY A 123 0.68 -2.52 -21.88
CA GLY A 123 0.20 -1.70 -22.99
C GLY A 123 -0.04 -2.46 -24.31
N ARG A 124 0.56 -3.64 -24.46
CA ARG A 124 0.30 -4.56 -25.59
C ARG A 124 -0.50 -5.80 -25.19
N ARG A 125 -0.96 -5.88 -23.95
CA ARG A 125 -1.68 -7.02 -23.37
C ARG A 125 -3.00 -6.62 -22.69
N LEU A 126 -3.59 -5.50 -23.08
CA LEU A 126 -4.96 -5.14 -22.66
C LEU A 126 -5.96 -5.99 -23.47
N PHE A 127 -6.00 -7.29 -23.17
CA PHE A 127 -6.79 -8.26 -23.91
C PHE A 127 -8.28 -8.02 -23.76
N GLY A 128 -9.01 -8.21 -24.88
CA GLY A 128 -10.42 -8.48 -24.95
C GLY A 128 -10.67 -9.96 -25.25
N GLN A 129 -11.93 -10.29 -25.48
CA GLN A 129 -12.36 -11.65 -25.84
C GLN A 129 -13.16 -11.61 -27.13
N THR A 130 -12.95 -12.58 -28.00
CA THR A 130 -13.80 -12.84 -29.14
C THR A 130 -14.44 -14.22 -28.97
N THR A 131 -15.77 -14.31 -29.19
CA THR A 131 -16.52 -15.54 -29.04
C THR A 131 -17.45 -15.70 -30.24
N PRO A 132 -17.82 -16.95 -30.65
CA PRO A 132 -18.89 -17.16 -31.61
C PRO A 132 -20.18 -16.53 -31.10
N SER A 133 -20.96 -15.94 -31.99
CA SER A 133 -22.35 -15.57 -31.72
C SER A 133 -23.24 -16.79 -31.79
N GLU A 134 -24.36 -16.77 -31.11
CA GLU A 134 -25.42 -17.77 -31.25
C GLU A 134 -26.15 -17.67 -32.59
N LEU A 135 -26.05 -16.53 -33.29
CA LEU A 135 -26.69 -16.26 -34.56
C LEU A 135 -25.67 -16.26 -35.70
N PRO A 136 -26.02 -16.73 -36.90
CA PRO A 136 -25.16 -16.69 -38.08
C PRO A 136 -24.92 -15.24 -38.52
N ASP A 137 -23.81 -15.01 -39.25
CA ASP A 137 -23.45 -13.71 -39.80
C ASP A 137 -23.39 -12.59 -38.77
N LYS A 138 -22.94 -12.94 -37.54
CA LYS A 138 -22.81 -12.02 -36.43
C LYS A 138 -21.48 -12.23 -35.69
N PHE A 139 -20.71 -11.15 -35.52
CA PHE A 139 -19.45 -11.16 -34.79
C PHE A 139 -19.69 -10.60 -33.41
N ALA A 140 -19.13 -11.26 -32.38
CA ALA A 140 -19.24 -10.84 -30.99
C ALA A 140 -17.85 -10.74 -30.36
N MET A 141 -17.61 -9.65 -29.62
CA MET A 141 -16.40 -9.47 -28.85
C MET A 141 -16.66 -8.62 -27.61
N SER A 142 -15.73 -8.68 -26.67
CA SER A 142 -15.63 -7.72 -25.57
C SER A 142 -14.28 -7.04 -25.57
N VAL A 143 -14.25 -5.78 -25.16
CA VAL A 143 -13.04 -4.97 -25.04
C VAL A 143 -13.03 -4.27 -23.70
N ARG A 144 -11.83 -3.93 -23.19
CA ARG A 144 -11.67 -3.08 -22.01
C ARG A 144 -11.80 -1.61 -22.39
N GLN A 145 -12.50 -0.85 -21.57
CA GLN A 145 -12.65 0.60 -21.71
C GLN A 145 -12.22 1.30 -20.45
N SER A 146 -11.49 2.42 -20.58
CA SER A 146 -11.18 3.32 -19.45
C SER A 146 -12.46 3.96 -18.89
N ILE A 147 -12.47 4.28 -17.61
CA ILE A 147 -13.64 4.76 -16.87
C ILE A 147 -13.70 6.28 -16.83
N GLY A 148 -12.57 6.95 -16.49
CA GLY A 148 -12.54 8.40 -16.34
C GLY A 148 -11.35 8.90 -15.53
N SER A 149 -11.55 9.98 -14.79
CA SER A 149 -10.59 10.46 -13.79
C SER A 149 -10.65 9.59 -12.54
N CYS A 150 -9.48 9.29 -11.98
CA CYS A 150 -9.32 8.47 -10.79
C CYS A 150 -8.78 9.33 -9.64
N GLY A 151 -9.48 9.34 -8.50
CA GLY A 151 -9.00 9.87 -7.24
C GLY A 151 -8.17 8.81 -6.52
N LEU A 152 -6.90 9.09 -6.28
CA LEU A 152 -5.96 8.18 -5.64
C LEU A 152 -5.54 8.76 -4.30
N ILE A 153 -5.84 8.05 -3.20
CA ILE A 153 -5.51 8.46 -1.84
C ILE A 153 -4.58 7.43 -1.24
N THR A 154 -3.36 7.84 -0.89
CA THR A 154 -2.27 6.92 -0.52
C THR A 154 -1.72 7.18 0.87
N PRO A 155 -1.24 6.12 1.58
CA PRO A 155 -0.68 6.22 2.91
C PRO A 155 0.79 6.65 2.89
N TRP A 156 1.34 6.84 4.09
CA TRP A 156 2.71 7.31 4.30
C TRP A 156 3.77 6.20 4.35
N ASN A 157 3.39 4.93 4.53
CA ASN A 157 4.36 3.86 4.82
C ASN A 157 5.11 3.32 3.59
N PHE A 158 4.54 3.41 2.39
CA PHE A 158 5.16 3.12 1.09
C PHE A 158 4.86 4.24 0.10
N PRO A 159 5.49 5.42 0.30
CA PRO A 159 5.04 6.66 -0.32
C PRO A 159 5.42 6.82 -1.80
N MET A 160 6.14 5.85 -2.38
CA MET A 160 6.41 5.80 -3.83
C MET A 160 5.84 4.51 -4.46
N ALA A 161 5.99 3.36 -3.81
CA ALA A 161 5.45 2.11 -4.32
C ALA A 161 3.93 2.14 -4.43
N ILE A 162 3.19 2.45 -3.34
CA ILE A 162 1.72 2.44 -3.38
C ILE A 162 1.14 3.47 -4.37
N PRO A 163 1.61 4.73 -4.44
CA PRO A 163 1.21 5.61 -5.54
C PRO A 163 1.45 5.02 -6.93
N SER A 164 2.59 4.36 -7.16
CA SER A 164 2.88 3.71 -8.46
C SER A 164 1.92 2.56 -8.76
N TRP A 165 1.52 1.76 -7.76
CA TRP A 165 0.55 0.67 -7.89
C TRP A 165 -0.82 1.14 -8.34
N LYS A 166 -1.16 2.41 -8.06
CA LYS A 166 -2.43 3.02 -8.44
C LYS A 166 -2.33 3.83 -9.73
N ILE A 167 -1.30 4.65 -9.87
CA ILE A 167 -1.11 5.52 -11.04
C ILE A 167 -0.86 4.69 -12.31
N MET A 168 0.06 3.71 -12.25
CA MET A 168 0.51 3.03 -13.47
C MET A 168 -0.60 2.21 -14.14
N PRO A 169 -1.40 1.39 -13.42
CA PRO A 169 -2.53 0.69 -14.05
C PRO A 169 -3.63 1.65 -14.52
N ALA A 170 -3.88 2.77 -13.82
CA ALA A 170 -4.83 3.79 -14.28
C ALA A 170 -4.38 4.41 -15.61
N LEU A 171 -3.12 4.81 -15.71
CA LEU A 171 -2.57 5.44 -16.93
C LEU A 171 -2.55 4.48 -18.12
N ILE A 172 -2.07 3.25 -17.94
CA ILE A 172 -2.00 2.29 -19.05
C ILE A 172 -3.40 1.91 -19.55
N SER A 173 -4.40 1.91 -18.68
CA SER A 173 -5.80 1.67 -19.03
C SER A 173 -6.44 2.87 -19.75
N GLY A 174 -5.82 4.06 -19.74
CA GLY A 174 -6.30 5.26 -20.41
C GLY A 174 -7.11 6.20 -19.52
N ASN A 175 -7.05 6.02 -18.20
CA ASN A 175 -7.61 6.94 -17.22
C ASN A 175 -6.64 8.09 -16.93
N THR A 176 -7.15 9.17 -16.36
CA THR A 176 -6.37 10.25 -15.75
C THR A 176 -6.43 10.16 -14.23
N VAL A 177 -5.52 10.84 -13.53
CA VAL A 177 -5.43 10.69 -12.08
C VAL A 177 -5.30 12.02 -11.35
N VAL A 178 -5.89 12.10 -10.17
CA VAL A 178 -5.63 13.10 -9.13
C VAL A 178 -5.12 12.35 -7.91
N LEU A 179 -3.84 12.54 -7.58
CA LEU A 179 -3.18 11.91 -6.43
C LEU A 179 -3.21 12.82 -5.22
N LYS A 180 -3.69 12.30 -4.09
CA LYS A 180 -3.56 12.91 -2.75
C LYS A 180 -2.70 12.00 -1.89
N PRO A 181 -1.41 12.30 -1.69
CA PRO A 181 -0.53 11.53 -0.79
C PRO A 181 -0.84 11.84 0.68
N ALA A 182 -0.34 11.00 1.59
CA ALA A 182 -0.34 11.32 3.01
C ALA A 182 0.49 12.59 3.29
N GLU A 183 0.03 13.38 4.25
CA GLU A 183 0.71 14.62 4.67
C GLU A 183 2.08 14.37 5.33
N ASP A 184 2.30 13.19 5.88
CA ASP A 184 3.58 12.82 6.49
C ASP A 184 4.68 12.52 5.45
N THR A 185 4.32 12.14 4.21
CA THR A 185 5.29 11.72 3.18
C THR A 185 4.97 12.25 1.78
N PRO A 186 4.80 13.56 1.61
CA PRO A 186 4.42 14.14 0.32
C PRO A 186 5.58 14.20 -0.69
N LEU A 187 6.86 14.26 -0.23
CA LEU A 187 8.03 14.44 -1.09
C LEU A 187 8.24 13.25 -2.04
N SER A 188 8.05 12.02 -1.57
CA SER A 188 8.20 10.82 -2.41
C SER A 188 7.19 10.82 -3.56
N SER A 189 5.93 11.20 -3.30
CA SER A 189 4.91 11.35 -4.34
C SER A 189 5.19 12.53 -5.27
N TYR A 190 5.70 13.63 -4.75
CA TYR A 190 6.17 14.77 -5.55
C TYR A 190 7.24 14.33 -6.53
N ASN A 191 8.27 13.60 -6.06
CA ASN A 191 9.34 13.07 -6.89
C ASN A 191 8.80 12.13 -7.99
N LEU A 192 7.85 11.26 -7.68
CA LEU A 192 7.23 10.37 -8.66
C LEU A 192 6.48 11.15 -9.75
N VAL A 193 5.69 12.16 -9.37
CA VAL A 193 4.93 12.98 -10.33
C VAL A 193 5.87 13.81 -11.20
N GLN A 194 6.97 14.33 -10.64
CA GLN A 194 8.00 15.04 -11.41
C GLN A 194 8.60 14.14 -12.50
N ILE A 195 8.91 12.88 -12.17
CA ILE A 195 9.42 11.90 -13.14
C ILE A 195 8.40 11.60 -14.25
N LEU A 196 7.12 11.50 -13.91
CA LEU A 196 6.06 11.26 -14.90
C LEU A 196 5.94 12.44 -15.88
N ALA A 197 6.01 13.67 -15.38
CA ALA A 197 6.02 14.86 -16.22
C ALA A 197 7.26 14.90 -17.15
N GLU A 198 8.46 14.62 -16.61
CA GLU A 198 9.70 14.54 -17.38
C GLU A 198 9.67 13.43 -18.44
N ALA A 199 9.04 12.30 -18.14
CA ALA A 199 8.83 11.19 -19.08
C ALA A 199 7.89 11.55 -20.25
N GLY A 200 7.19 12.69 -20.16
CA GLY A 200 6.30 13.19 -21.20
C GLY A 200 4.84 12.75 -21.02
N VAL A 201 4.39 12.53 -19.81
CA VAL A 201 2.95 12.42 -19.50
C VAL A 201 2.31 13.77 -19.84
N PRO A 202 1.24 13.81 -20.66
CA PRO A 202 0.62 15.08 -21.06
C PRO A 202 0.02 15.85 -19.88
N GLU A 203 -0.09 17.16 -20.03
CA GLU A 203 -0.72 18.08 -19.07
C GLU A 203 -2.11 17.58 -18.67
N GLY A 204 -2.43 17.65 -17.38
CA GLY A 204 -3.71 17.24 -16.80
C GLY A 204 -3.92 15.70 -16.67
N VAL A 205 -3.10 14.86 -17.31
CA VAL A 205 -3.23 13.39 -17.19
C VAL A 205 -2.87 12.91 -15.80
N VAL A 206 -1.87 13.52 -15.16
CA VAL A 206 -1.50 13.30 -13.76
C VAL A 206 -1.55 14.63 -13.03
N ASN A 207 -2.25 14.66 -11.90
CA ASN A 207 -2.34 15.81 -11.02
C ASN A 207 -2.03 15.36 -9.58
N LEU A 208 -1.46 16.26 -8.77
CA LEU A 208 -1.12 16.02 -7.37
C LEU A 208 -1.62 17.19 -6.51
N VAL A 209 -2.36 16.88 -5.47
CA VAL A 209 -2.83 17.84 -4.47
C VAL A 209 -2.31 17.41 -3.08
N SER A 210 -1.52 18.28 -2.44
CA SER A 210 -1.00 18.05 -1.10
C SER A 210 -1.99 18.57 -0.06
N GLY A 211 -2.11 17.90 1.08
CA GLY A 211 -3.01 18.34 2.16
C GLY A 211 -3.51 17.18 3.02
N ASN A 212 -4.21 17.52 4.08
CA ASN A 212 -4.76 16.55 5.01
C ASN A 212 -6.03 15.83 4.47
N GLY A 213 -6.46 14.80 5.19
CA GLY A 213 -7.65 14.02 4.84
C GLY A 213 -8.91 14.87 4.68
N PRO A 214 -9.32 15.67 5.70
CA PRO A 214 -10.55 16.46 5.65
C PRO A 214 -10.60 17.52 4.54
N ASN A 215 -9.48 18.19 4.23
CA ASN A 215 -9.47 19.35 3.33
C ASN A 215 -9.22 18.98 1.85
N ALA A 216 -8.55 17.86 1.58
CA ALA A 216 -8.23 17.43 0.23
C ALA A 216 -8.70 15.99 -0.07
N GLY A 217 -8.60 15.07 0.91
CA GLY A 217 -9.00 13.68 0.74
C GLY A 217 -10.50 13.47 0.64
N ALA A 218 -11.28 14.05 1.57
CA ALA A 218 -12.74 13.96 1.57
C ALA A 218 -13.34 14.63 0.33
N PRO A 219 -12.97 15.89 -0.03
CA PRO A 219 -13.46 16.51 -1.26
C PRO A 219 -13.16 15.68 -2.51
N LEU A 220 -11.97 15.03 -2.60
CA LEU A 220 -11.64 14.16 -3.73
C LEU A 220 -12.54 12.90 -3.77
N ALA A 221 -12.80 12.29 -2.62
CA ALA A 221 -13.64 11.10 -2.54
C ALA A 221 -15.11 11.39 -2.86
N GLU A 222 -15.60 12.56 -2.45
CA GLU A 222 -16.98 13.01 -2.63
C GLU A 222 -17.24 13.65 -4.00
N HIS A 223 -16.19 14.04 -4.74
CA HIS A 223 -16.33 14.81 -5.98
C HIS A 223 -17.15 14.06 -7.04
N LEU A 224 -18.25 14.63 -7.52
CA LEU A 224 -19.22 13.98 -8.41
C LEU A 224 -18.63 13.53 -9.75
N GLU A 225 -17.63 14.25 -10.27
CA GLU A 225 -16.99 13.96 -11.55
C GLU A 225 -15.78 13.02 -11.45
N VAL A 226 -15.58 12.40 -10.28
CA VAL A 226 -14.55 11.37 -10.07
C VAL A 226 -15.20 10.00 -9.94
N PRO A 227 -15.31 9.20 -11.01
CA PRO A 227 -16.01 7.92 -11.00
C PRO A 227 -15.23 6.78 -10.34
N VAL A 228 -13.92 6.95 -10.11
CA VAL A 228 -13.05 5.91 -9.56
C VAL A 228 -12.28 6.46 -8.35
N ILE A 229 -12.37 5.78 -7.21
CA ILE A 229 -11.57 6.06 -6.01
C ILE A 229 -10.76 4.83 -5.64
N SER A 230 -9.44 4.98 -5.57
CA SER A 230 -8.55 3.96 -5.02
C SER A 230 -7.88 4.49 -3.75
N PHE A 231 -8.17 3.84 -2.65
CA PHE A 231 -7.72 4.21 -1.31
C PHE A 231 -6.84 3.12 -0.71
N THR A 232 -5.74 3.52 -0.08
CA THR A 232 -4.99 2.67 0.86
C THR A 232 -4.75 3.46 2.14
N GLY A 233 -5.09 2.86 3.29
CA GLY A 233 -4.94 3.50 4.59
C GLY A 233 -5.61 2.73 5.72
N SER A 234 -6.04 3.43 6.79
CA SER A 234 -6.68 2.78 7.94
C SER A 234 -8.11 2.30 7.63
N THR A 235 -8.55 1.24 8.31
CA THR A 235 -9.93 0.73 8.19
C THR A 235 -10.98 1.79 8.56
N ALA A 236 -10.68 2.68 9.51
CA ALA A 236 -11.58 3.76 9.91
C ALA A 236 -11.81 4.75 8.76
N VAL A 237 -10.74 5.20 8.10
CA VAL A 237 -10.84 6.11 6.95
C VAL A 237 -11.43 5.40 5.74
N GLY A 238 -11.04 4.14 5.47
CA GLY A 238 -11.62 3.36 4.36
C GLY A 238 -13.14 3.22 4.44
N ARG A 239 -13.69 3.18 5.65
CA ARG A 239 -15.16 3.19 5.86
C ARG A 239 -15.78 4.52 5.41
N LEU A 240 -15.17 5.66 5.75
CA LEU A 240 -15.63 6.98 5.30
C LEU A 240 -15.55 7.11 3.77
N ILE A 241 -14.48 6.60 3.16
CA ILE A 241 -14.34 6.57 1.70
C ILE A 241 -15.43 5.71 1.05
N ALA A 242 -15.74 4.53 1.61
CA ALA A 242 -16.82 3.68 1.12
C ALA A 242 -18.19 4.38 1.19
N GLU A 243 -18.47 5.06 2.29
CA GLU A 243 -19.68 5.85 2.50
C GLU A 243 -19.79 7.00 1.49
N ALA A 244 -18.68 7.69 1.19
CA ALA A 244 -18.63 8.76 0.19
C ALA A 244 -18.83 8.25 -1.25
N CYS A 245 -18.35 7.04 -1.57
CA CYS A 245 -18.46 6.46 -2.91
C CYS A 245 -19.83 5.87 -3.22
N ALA A 246 -20.52 5.35 -2.22
CA ALA A 246 -21.74 4.55 -2.40
C ALA A 246 -22.91 5.28 -3.07
N PRO A 247 -23.24 6.56 -2.75
CA PRO A 247 -24.36 7.28 -3.35
C PRO A 247 -24.26 7.42 -4.88
N GLU A 248 -23.03 7.56 -5.39
CA GLU A 248 -22.75 7.79 -6.81
C GLU A 248 -22.30 6.52 -7.53
N PHE A 249 -22.38 5.35 -6.88
CA PHE A 249 -21.95 4.05 -7.44
C PHE A 249 -20.51 4.07 -8.00
N LYS A 250 -19.61 4.85 -7.38
CA LYS A 250 -18.22 4.97 -7.84
C LYS A 250 -17.51 3.61 -7.77
N HIS A 251 -16.63 3.35 -8.70
CA HIS A 251 -15.66 2.28 -8.55
C HIS A 251 -14.75 2.60 -7.36
N CYS A 252 -14.84 1.83 -6.30
CA CYS A 252 -14.12 2.08 -5.07
C CYS A 252 -13.27 0.86 -4.71
N SER A 253 -11.93 1.02 -4.72
CA SER A 253 -10.99 0.02 -4.21
C SER A 253 -10.46 0.46 -2.86
N LEU A 254 -10.54 -0.43 -1.86
CA LEU A 254 -10.08 -0.19 -0.50
C LEU A 254 -9.06 -1.24 -0.13
N GLU A 255 -7.84 -0.80 0.17
CA GLU A 255 -6.80 -1.59 0.81
C GLU A 255 -6.49 -1.00 2.18
N MET A 256 -6.67 -1.81 3.22
CA MET A 256 -6.66 -1.33 4.60
C MET A 256 -5.72 -2.16 5.47
N GLY A 257 -5.78 -1.93 6.77
CA GLY A 257 -4.95 -2.57 7.76
C GLY A 257 -5.05 -4.08 7.83
N GLY A 258 -4.13 -4.68 8.59
CA GLY A 258 -4.02 -6.11 8.80
C GLY A 258 -3.63 -6.48 10.23
N LYS A 259 -3.84 -7.74 10.58
CA LYS A 259 -3.33 -8.35 11.80
C LYS A 259 -2.68 -9.69 11.46
N ASN A 260 -1.61 -9.60 10.69
CA ASN A 260 -0.97 -10.74 10.04
C ASN A 260 -0.29 -11.66 11.05
N ILE A 261 -0.16 -12.92 10.66
CA ILE A 261 0.33 -13.98 11.52
C ILE A 261 1.42 -14.81 10.85
N ILE A 262 2.45 -15.15 11.63
CA ILE A 262 3.38 -16.24 11.32
C ILE A 262 3.00 -17.44 12.19
N ILE A 263 2.82 -18.61 11.58
CA ILE A 263 2.59 -19.88 12.26
C ILE A 263 3.91 -20.67 12.25
N VAL A 264 4.36 -21.11 13.41
CA VAL A 264 5.57 -21.94 13.58
C VAL A 264 5.18 -23.29 14.14
N MET A 265 5.24 -24.32 13.30
CA MET A 265 4.88 -25.70 13.67
C MET A 265 6.03 -26.41 14.37
N ASP A 266 5.73 -27.56 14.97
CA ASP A 266 6.66 -28.43 15.70
C ASP A 266 7.83 -28.94 14.86
N ASP A 267 7.64 -29.02 13.54
CA ASP A 267 8.64 -29.48 12.56
C ASP A 267 9.30 -28.33 11.77
N ALA A 268 9.09 -27.09 12.17
CA ALA A 268 9.61 -25.91 11.48
C ALA A 268 11.15 -25.82 11.55
N ASN A 269 11.76 -25.26 10.49
CA ASN A 269 13.13 -24.76 10.58
C ASN A 269 13.13 -23.48 11.46
N LEU A 270 13.53 -23.61 12.71
CA LEU A 270 13.47 -22.52 13.68
C LEU A 270 14.39 -21.35 13.33
N ASP A 271 15.55 -21.57 12.74
CA ASP A 271 16.44 -20.49 12.34
C ASP A 271 15.79 -19.63 11.26
N LEU A 272 15.21 -20.26 10.25
CA LEU A 272 14.49 -19.57 9.19
C LEU A 272 13.23 -18.85 9.73
N ALA A 273 12.49 -19.50 10.64
CA ALA A 273 11.30 -18.93 11.27
C ALA A 273 11.64 -17.70 12.14
N VAL A 274 12.75 -17.74 12.87
CA VAL A 274 13.25 -16.60 13.67
C VAL A 274 13.65 -15.44 12.76
N ASP A 275 14.40 -15.68 11.68
CA ASP A 275 14.78 -14.64 10.72
C ASP A 275 13.53 -14.02 10.07
N GLY A 276 12.57 -14.85 9.67
CA GLY A 276 11.29 -14.40 9.12
C GLY A 276 10.45 -13.61 10.12
N ALA A 277 10.44 -13.98 11.40
CA ALA A 277 9.74 -13.26 12.46
C ALA A 277 10.35 -11.89 12.74
N ILE A 278 11.67 -11.79 12.78
CA ILE A 278 12.38 -10.52 12.97
C ILE A 278 12.14 -9.57 11.78
N TRP A 279 12.33 -10.07 10.58
CA TRP A 279 12.11 -9.26 9.38
C TRP A 279 10.62 -8.87 9.22
N GLY A 280 9.70 -9.85 9.39
CA GLY A 280 8.27 -9.62 9.27
C GLY A 280 7.70 -8.69 10.35
N GLY A 281 8.20 -8.77 11.59
CA GLY A 281 7.68 -8.00 12.72
C GLY A 281 8.29 -6.61 12.89
N PHE A 282 9.55 -6.43 12.55
CA PHE A 282 10.31 -5.19 12.83
C PHE A 282 10.78 -4.44 11.58
N GLY A 283 10.74 -5.05 10.40
CA GLY A 283 10.96 -4.34 9.14
C GLY A 283 10.03 -3.13 9.01
N THR A 284 10.56 -2.00 8.57
CA THR A 284 9.87 -0.70 8.53
C THR A 284 9.26 -0.31 9.90
N THR A 285 9.91 -0.72 11.00
CA THR A 285 9.44 -0.45 12.37
C THR A 285 8.03 -1.06 12.63
N GLY A 286 7.71 -2.19 11.97
CA GLY A 286 6.38 -2.80 12.01
C GLY A 286 5.28 -2.00 11.31
N GLN A 287 5.61 -0.92 10.61
CA GLN A 287 4.68 0.00 9.94
C GLN A 287 4.34 -0.44 8.51
N ARG A 288 4.06 -1.73 8.33
CA ARG A 288 3.59 -2.33 7.07
C ARG A 288 2.22 -2.95 7.25
N CYS A 289 1.37 -2.81 6.26
CA CYS A 289 0.07 -3.51 6.25
C CYS A 289 0.24 -5.04 6.34
N THR A 290 1.36 -5.58 5.82
CA THR A 290 1.73 -7.01 5.86
C THR A 290 2.64 -7.39 7.03
N ALA A 291 2.99 -6.47 7.96
CA ALA A 291 3.87 -6.78 9.08
C ALA A 291 3.30 -7.92 9.95
N ALA A 292 4.17 -8.85 10.37
CA ALA A 292 3.82 -9.95 11.26
C ALA A 292 3.69 -9.44 12.70
N SER A 293 2.49 -9.03 13.11
CA SER A 293 2.22 -8.56 14.46
C SER A 293 1.81 -9.68 15.43
N ARG A 294 1.56 -10.90 14.92
CA ARG A 294 1.26 -12.10 15.68
C ARG A 294 2.16 -13.25 15.24
N ILE A 295 2.60 -14.07 16.20
CA ILE A 295 3.32 -15.31 15.91
C ILE A 295 2.67 -16.42 16.72
N ALA A 296 2.01 -17.39 16.06
CA ALA A 296 1.46 -18.59 16.69
C ALA A 296 2.50 -19.69 16.66
N VAL A 297 2.93 -20.15 17.83
CA VAL A 297 4.04 -21.10 17.98
C VAL A 297 3.57 -22.39 18.65
N HIS A 298 3.86 -23.54 18.03
CA HIS A 298 3.54 -24.83 18.61
C HIS A 298 4.25 -25.02 19.96
N LYS A 299 3.54 -25.50 20.97
CA LYS A 299 4.02 -25.60 22.36
C LYS A 299 5.34 -26.34 22.51
N SER A 300 5.59 -27.34 21.67
CA SER A 300 6.83 -28.15 21.77
C SER A 300 8.10 -27.33 21.42
N VAL A 301 7.98 -26.25 20.63
CA VAL A 301 9.09 -25.39 20.21
C VAL A 301 8.96 -23.96 20.74
N TYR A 302 7.91 -23.68 21.52
CA TYR A 302 7.56 -22.33 21.97
C TYR A 302 8.69 -21.64 22.74
N ASN A 303 9.23 -22.30 23.77
CA ASN A 303 10.27 -21.71 24.61
C ASN A 303 11.57 -21.45 23.85
N GLU A 304 11.96 -22.39 23.00
CA GLU A 304 13.16 -22.26 22.19
C GLU A 304 13.02 -21.14 21.16
N PHE A 305 11.93 -21.15 20.40
CA PHE A 305 11.65 -20.12 19.39
C PHE A 305 11.57 -18.73 20.04
N THR A 306 10.78 -18.57 21.09
CA THR A 306 10.57 -17.29 21.79
C THR A 306 11.88 -16.74 22.33
N SER A 307 12.69 -17.57 22.98
CA SER A 307 14.01 -17.17 23.47
C SER A 307 14.92 -16.67 22.34
N ARG A 308 14.94 -17.34 21.19
CA ARG A 308 15.75 -16.95 20.02
C ARG A 308 15.27 -15.63 19.40
N VAL A 309 13.95 -15.45 19.23
CA VAL A 309 13.38 -14.19 18.67
C VAL A 309 13.69 -13.01 19.60
N VAL A 310 13.50 -13.17 20.91
CA VAL A 310 13.84 -12.13 21.90
C VAL A 310 15.32 -11.77 21.85
N ALA A 311 16.21 -12.78 21.79
CA ALA A 311 17.65 -12.55 21.71
C ALA A 311 18.05 -11.83 20.40
N ARG A 312 17.37 -12.07 19.29
CA ARG A 312 17.58 -11.38 18.01
C ARG A 312 17.02 -9.96 18.04
N ALA A 313 15.81 -9.74 18.57
CA ALA A 313 15.18 -8.43 18.68
C ALA A 313 16.04 -7.46 19.51
N LYS A 314 16.61 -7.92 20.63
CA LYS A 314 17.54 -7.14 21.46
C LYS A 314 18.82 -6.70 20.74
N LYS A 315 19.17 -7.32 19.63
CA LYS A 315 20.37 -6.96 18.82
C LYS A 315 20.07 -5.98 17.70
N LEU A 316 18.79 -5.69 17.44
CA LEU A 316 18.41 -4.71 16.42
C LEU A 316 18.91 -3.32 16.84
N ARG A 317 19.64 -2.67 15.95
CA ARG A 317 20.14 -1.32 16.15
C ARG A 317 19.08 -0.34 15.67
N VAL A 318 18.47 0.34 16.64
CA VAL A 318 17.50 1.40 16.37
C VAL A 318 18.25 2.70 16.11
N GLY A 319 17.81 3.51 15.14
CA GLY A 319 18.47 4.78 14.86
C GLY A 319 17.97 5.47 13.60
N ASN A 320 18.71 6.50 13.16
CA ASN A 320 18.43 7.17 11.89
C ASN A 320 18.70 6.22 10.72
N GLY A 321 17.70 6.02 9.88
CA GLY A 321 17.77 5.07 8.76
C GLY A 321 18.85 5.38 7.70
N LEU A 322 19.44 6.58 7.71
CA LEU A 322 20.59 6.92 6.87
C LEU A 322 21.94 6.44 7.45
N ASP A 323 21.97 6.12 8.73
CA ASP A 323 23.23 5.71 9.39
C ASP A 323 23.55 4.25 9.04
N ALA A 324 24.84 4.00 8.80
CA ALA A 324 25.29 2.66 8.45
C ALA A 324 25.05 1.66 9.59
N GLY A 325 24.42 0.56 9.25
CA GLY A 325 24.19 -0.55 10.17
C GLY A 325 23.00 -0.36 11.12
N VAL A 326 22.18 0.63 10.95
CA VAL A 326 20.86 0.73 11.59
C VAL A 326 19.92 -0.29 10.96
N ASP A 327 19.20 -1.04 11.81
CA ASP A 327 18.30 -2.11 11.41
C ASP A 327 16.83 -1.68 11.47
N MET A 328 16.48 -0.71 12.31
CA MET A 328 15.12 -0.22 12.52
C MET A 328 15.09 1.30 12.75
N GLY A 329 14.24 2.01 12.02
CA GLY A 329 14.02 3.45 12.12
C GLY A 329 13.00 3.86 13.20
N PRO A 330 12.57 5.14 13.21
CA PRO A 330 11.54 5.66 14.12
C PRO A 330 10.11 5.28 13.65
N CYS A 331 9.11 5.55 14.49
CA CYS A 331 7.73 5.74 14.07
C CYS A 331 7.64 7.01 13.19
N ILE A 332 6.65 7.04 12.31
CA ILE A 332 6.48 8.15 11.34
C ILE A 332 6.28 9.51 12.03
N ASN A 333 5.54 9.54 13.12
CA ASN A 333 5.22 10.76 13.85
C ASN A 333 4.93 10.46 15.32
N GLU A 334 4.70 11.52 16.11
CA GLU A 334 4.40 11.42 17.54
C GLU A 334 3.09 10.67 17.81
N GLN A 335 2.08 10.89 16.99
CA GLN A 335 0.78 10.21 17.16
C GLN A 335 0.93 8.70 17.05
N GLN A 336 1.68 8.22 16.06
CA GLN A 336 1.94 6.79 15.87
C GLN A 336 2.77 6.22 17.03
N LEU A 337 3.79 6.94 17.51
CA LEU A 337 4.54 6.53 18.69
C LEU A 337 3.64 6.42 19.92
N ASN A 338 2.75 7.39 20.15
CA ASN A 338 1.80 7.36 21.27
C ASN A 338 0.82 6.18 21.15
N THR A 339 0.36 5.86 19.96
CA THR A 339 -0.44 4.65 19.70
C THR A 339 0.33 3.39 20.09
N VAL A 340 1.60 3.27 19.70
CA VAL A 340 2.44 2.11 20.09
C VAL A 340 2.56 2.01 21.61
N MET A 341 2.84 3.13 22.31
CA MET A 341 2.95 3.17 23.78
C MET A 341 1.64 2.78 24.47
N GLU A 342 0.48 3.23 23.95
CA GLU A 342 -0.84 2.86 24.46
C GLU A 342 -1.05 1.34 24.37
N TYR A 343 -0.74 0.72 23.23
CA TYR A 343 -0.89 -0.73 23.06
C TYR A 343 0.11 -1.53 23.89
N VAL A 344 1.29 -1.01 24.17
CA VAL A 344 2.21 -1.63 25.15
C VAL A 344 1.56 -1.68 26.54
N GLN A 345 0.94 -0.58 26.98
CA GLN A 345 0.22 -0.53 28.26
C GLN A 345 -1.01 -1.45 28.27
N ILE A 346 -1.76 -1.52 27.18
CA ILE A 346 -2.90 -2.42 27.01
C ILE A 346 -2.44 -3.87 27.17
N GLY A 347 -1.38 -4.28 26.48
CA GLY A 347 -0.86 -5.65 26.56
C GLY A 347 -0.46 -6.05 27.97
N GLN A 348 0.22 -5.18 28.71
CA GLN A 348 0.57 -5.41 30.12
C GLN A 348 -0.68 -5.50 31.01
N THR A 349 -1.66 -4.64 30.79
CA THR A 349 -2.91 -4.61 31.58
C THR A 349 -3.75 -5.86 31.33
N GLU A 350 -3.75 -6.39 30.11
CA GLU A 350 -4.43 -7.64 29.75
C GLU A 350 -3.68 -8.91 30.22
N GLY A 351 -2.50 -8.74 30.83
CA GLY A 351 -1.72 -9.83 31.40
C GLY A 351 -0.79 -10.54 30.42
N ALA A 352 -0.51 -9.95 29.27
CA ALA A 352 0.54 -10.46 28.38
C ALA A 352 1.92 -10.26 29.02
N ASN A 353 2.81 -11.24 28.84
CA ASN A 353 4.15 -11.21 29.41
C ASN A 353 5.09 -10.38 28.52
N LEU A 354 5.48 -9.18 28.97
CA LEU A 354 6.47 -8.35 28.26
C LEU A 354 7.86 -8.98 28.36
N LEU A 355 8.35 -9.52 27.24
CA LEU A 355 9.63 -10.24 27.18
C LEU A 355 10.82 -9.34 26.87
N THR A 356 10.59 -8.26 26.11
CA THR A 356 11.60 -7.25 25.77
C THR A 356 10.95 -5.99 25.22
N GLY A 357 11.66 -4.87 25.30
CA GLY A 357 11.22 -3.57 24.81
C GLY A 357 10.17 -2.90 25.69
N GLY A 358 9.23 -2.22 25.04
CA GLY A 358 8.11 -1.56 25.70
C GLY A 358 8.33 -0.10 26.04
N HIS A 359 9.47 0.49 25.64
CA HIS A 359 9.82 1.86 26.01
C HIS A 359 10.12 2.73 24.79
N ARG A 360 9.72 3.99 24.89
CA ARG A 360 10.22 5.05 24.01
C ARG A 360 11.71 5.30 24.30
N LEU A 361 12.50 5.46 23.26
CA LEU A 361 13.91 5.87 23.37
C LEU A 361 13.98 7.40 23.29
N THR A 362 14.64 8.04 24.28
CA THR A 362 14.68 9.51 24.42
C THR A 362 16.06 10.09 24.59
N ASP A 363 17.08 9.27 24.88
CA ASP A 363 18.41 9.75 25.25
C ASP A 363 19.38 9.77 24.06
N GLY A 364 20.35 10.66 24.11
CA GLY A 364 21.42 10.74 23.11
C GLY A 364 20.89 10.94 21.70
N PRO A 365 21.17 10.02 20.74
CA PRO A 365 20.76 10.15 19.35
C PRO A 365 19.24 10.06 19.14
N TYR A 366 18.50 9.58 20.13
CA TYR A 366 17.04 9.40 20.07
C TYR A 366 16.25 10.63 20.52
N ALA A 367 16.92 11.62 21.16
CA ALA A 367 16.27 12.74 21.84
C ALA A 367 15.36 13.60 20.93
N LYS A 368 15.61 13.56 19.62
CA LYS A 368 14.90 14.39 18.63
C LYS A 368 14.05 13.58 17.65
N GLY A 369 13.79 12.31 17.94
CA GLY A 369 13.04 11.42 17.07
C GLY A 369 11.94 10.64 17.77
N TRP A 370 11.15 9.95 16.98
CA TRP A 370 10.00 9.16 17.43
C TRP A 370 10.36 7.68 17.58
N PHE A 371 11.42 7.39 18.35
CA PHE A 371 11.98 6.04 18.46
C PHE A 371 11.33 5.22 19.57
N HIS A 372 11.11 3.94 19.27
CA HIS A 372 10.59 2.95 20.19
C HIS A 372 11.43 1.66 20.12
N GLU A 373 11.56 0.95 21.22
CA GLU A 373 12.26 -0.34 21.27
C GLU A 373 11.49 -1.43 20.53
N PRO A 374 12.18 -2.39 19.86
CA PRO A 374 11.55 -3.63 19.40
C PRO A 374 10.90 -4.35 20.58
N THR A 375 9.58 -4.55 20.52
CA THR A 375 8.77 -5.01 21.63
C THR A 375 8.15 -6.38 21.34
N ILE A 376 8.31 -7.32 22.27
CA ILE A 376 7.75 -8.67 22.18
C ILE A 376 6.98 -9.01 23.44
N PHE A 377 5.72 -9.37 23.25
CA PHE A 377 4.89 -9.99 24.28
C PHE A 377 4.84 -11.51 24.07
N GLY A 378 5.01 -12.26 25.14
CA GLY A 378 4.82 -13.72 25.19
C GLY A 378 3.55 -14.11 25.94
N ASP A 379 3.24 -15.40 25.87
CA ASP A 379 2.08 -16.02 26.53
C ASP A 379 0.75 -15.29 26.24
N CYS A 380 0.66 -14.74 25.02
CA CYS A 380 -0.51 -13.99 24.61
C CYS A 380 -1.72 -14.89 24.38
N ASN A 381 -2.89 -14.42 24.81
CA ASN A 381 -4.16 -15.03 24.48
C ASN A 381 -4.69 -14.47 23.14
N PRO A 382 -5.24 -15.30 22.24
CA PRO A 382 -5.79 -14.83 20.96
C PRO A 382 -6.91 -13.77 21.06
N ARG A 383 -7.50 -13.58 22.25
CA ARG A 383 -8.59 -12.61 22.50
C ARG A 383 -8.12 -11.26 23.03
N MET A 384 -6.83 -11.10 23.35
CA MET A 384 -6.27 -9.82 23.80
C MET A 384 -6.34 -8.78 22.69
N ARG A 385 -6.53 -7.51 23.03
CA ARG A 385 -6.55 -6.41 22.04
C ARG A 385 -5.27 -6.35 21.24
N ILE A 386 -4.12 -6.56 21.88
CA ILE A 386 -2.81 -6.60 21.19
C ILE A 386 -2.69 -7.73 20.18
N THR A 387 -3.55 -8.75 20.23
CA THR A 387 -3.61 -9.86 19.25
C THR A 387 -4.75 -9.72 18.26
N GLN A 388 -5.70 -8.81 18.48
CA GLN A 388 -6.87 -8.59 17.64
C GLN A 388 -6.80 -7.30 16.83
N GLU A 389 -6.25 -6.22 17.40
CA GLU A 389 -6.26 -4.88 16.84
C GLU A 389 -4.91 -4.55 16.18
N GLU A 390 -4.95 -3.77 15.11
CA GLU A 390 -3.75 -3.31 14.41
C GLU A 390 -3.03 -2.22 15.22
N ILE A 391 -1.74 -2.43 15.50
CA ILE A 391 -0.90 -1.47 16.24
C ILE A 391 -0.09 -0.59 15.25
N PHE A 392 0.30 -1.19 14.13
CA PHE A 392 1.10 -0.57 13.08
C PHE A 392 2.45 -0.02 13.58
N GLY A 393 3.13 -0.79 14.42
CA GLY A 393 4.38 -0.42 15.08
C GLY A 393 5.19 -1.65 15.50
N PRO A 394 6.36 -1.47 16.14
CA PRO A 394 7.33 -2.53 16.42
C PRO A 394 6.92 -3.39 17.62
N VAL A 395 5.69 -3.91 17.63
CA VAL A 395 5.11 -4.72 18.70
C VAL A 395 4.61 -6.05 18.14
N VAL A 396 5.17 -7.15 18.65
CA VAL A 396 4.86 -8.51 18.24
C VAL A 396 4.32 -9.31 19.42
N SER A 397 3.23 -10.06 19.19
CA SER A 397 2.57 -10.92 20.18
C SER A 397 2.80 -12.39 19.86
N VAL A 398 3.40 -13.15 20.77
CA VAL A 398 3.66 -14.60 20.63
C VAL A 398 2.58 -15.38 21.35
N ILE A 399 1.91 -16.27 20.62
CA ILE A 399 0.72 -17.03 21.05
C ILE A 399 1.08 -18.52 21.05
N PRO A 400 1.01 -19.25 22.19
CA PRO A 400 1.21 -20.69 22.21
C PRO A 400 0.01 -21.43 21.60
N ILE A 401 0.27 -22.40 20.72
CA ILE A 401 -0.74 -23.27 20.10
C ILE A 401 -0.39 -24.75 20.31
N SER A 402 -1.42 -25.62 20.33
CA SER A 402 -1.25 -27.04 20.62
C SER A 402 -1.14 -27.92 19.38
N ASN A 403 -1.74 -27.49 18.26
CA ASN A 403 -1.83 -28.27 17.01
C ASN A 403 -2.10 -27.35 15.82
N PHE A 404 -2.16 -27.95 14.63
CA PHE A 404 -2.39 -27.23 13.37
C PHE A 404 -3.79 -26.61 13.30
N GLU A 405 -4.81 -27.28 13.76
CA GLU A 405 -6.20 -26.82 13.75
C GLU A 405 -6.36 -25.55 14.59
N GLU A 406 -5.79 -25.51 15.79
CA GLU A 406 -5.75 -24.31 16.62
C GLU A 406 -4.97 -23.18 15.95
N ALA A 407 -3.88 -23.48 15.23
CA ALA A 407 -3.14 -22.47 14.47
C ALA A 407 -4.01 -21.78 13.41
N ILE A 408 -4.79 -22.55 12.66
CA ILE A 408 -5.71 -22.03 11.64
C ILE A 408 -6.85 -21.23 12.30
N GLU A 409 -7.41 -21.70 13.41
CA GLU A 409 -8.44 -20.98 14.16
C GLU A 409 -7.92 -19.62 14.65
N VAL A 410 -6.74 -19.59 15.28
CA VAL A 410 -6.09 -18.35 15.76
C VAL A 410 -5.77 -17.42 14.59
N ALA A 411 -5.31 -17.95 13.47
CA ALA A 411 -4.99 -17.15 12.29
C ALA A 411 -6.24 -16.46 11.74
N ASN A 412 -7.32 -17.20 11.59
CA ASN A 412 -8.58 -16.72 11.04
C ASN A 412 -9.44 -15.94 12.04
N GLY A 413 -9.16 -16.02 13.33
CA GLY A 413 -9.93 -15.45 14.43
C GLY A 413 -9.84 -13.93 14.61
N VAL A 414 -9.46 -13.18 13.57
CA VAL A 414 -9.39 -11.71 13.57
C VAL A 414 -10.25 -11.12 12.45
N PRO A 415 -10.65 -9.84 12.56
CA PRO A 415 -11.47 -9.19 11.53
C PRO A 415 -10.71 -8.86 10.24
N TYR A 416 -9.43 -9.13 10.17
CA TYR A 416 -8.54 -8.85 9.04
C TYR A 416 -8.14 -10.12 8.30
N GLY A 417 -7.62 -9.96 7.09
CA GLY A 417 -7.15 -11.09 6.28
C GLY A 417 -6.23 -10.65 5.13
N LEU A 418 -5.12 -9.93 5.43
CA LEU A 418 -4.19 -9.53 4.38
C LEU A 418 -3.18 -10.63 4.09
N SER A 419 -2.35 -11.00 5.06
CA SER A 419 -1.23 -11.91 4.88
C SER A 419 -1.10 -12.90 6.04
N ALA A 420 -0.70 -14.12 5.74
CA ALA A 420 -0.32 -15.14 6.70
C ALA A 420 0.86 -15.96 6.20
N SER A 421 1.62 -16.53 7.14
CA SER A 421 2.73 -17.43 6.83
C SER A 421 2.70 -18.66 7.72
N ILE A 422 3.17 -19.79 7.18
CA ILE A 422 3.39 -21.02 7.95
C ILE A 422 4.81 -21.55 7.70
N TYR A 423 5.51 -21.88 8.79
CA TYR A 423 6.79 -22.57 8.79
C TYR A 423 6.59 -24.03 9.17
N THR A 424 6.83 -24.94 8.24
CA THR A 424 6.69 -26.39 8.42
C THR A 424 7.48 -27.14 7.34
N HIS A 425 7.98 -28.32 7.64
CA HIS A 425 8.51 -29.26 6.66
C HIS A 425 7.46 -30.23 6.11
N ASN A 426 6.26 -30.26 6.73
CA ASN A 426 5.17 -31.15 6.32
C ASN A 426 4.41 -30.54 5.12
N VAL A 427 4.56 -31.16 3.95
CA VAL A 427 3.90 -30.71 2.72
C VAL A 427 2.37 -30.71 2.82
N ASN A 428 1.78 -31.66 3.54
CA ASN A 428 0.33 -31.73 3.70
C ASN A 428 -0.18 -30.54 4.53
N ARG A 429 0.49 -30.20 5.65
CA ARG A 429 0.17 -29.00 6.43
C ARG A 429 0.32 -27.72 5.61
N ALA A 430 1.34 -27.63 4.76
CA ALA A 430 1.53 -26.47 3.87
C ALA A 430 0.35 -26.28 2.92
N PHE A 431 -0.07 -27.33 2.22
CA PHE A 431 -1.22 -27.26 1.30
C PHE A 431 -2.56 -27.08 2.03
N GLN A 432 -2.74 -27.68 3.20
CA GLN A 432 -3.91 -27.44 4.05
C GLN A 432 -3.97 -25.98 4.53
N ALA A 433 -2.84 -25.39 4.95
CA ALA A 433 -2.78 -23.99 5.33
C ALA A 433 -3.13 -23.05 4.15
N ILE A 434 -2.62 -23.33 2.94
CA ILE A 434 -2.98 -22.56 1.72
C ILE A 434 -4.50 -22.60 1.48
N ARG A 435 -5.15 -23.74 1.73
CA ARG A 435 -6.61 -23.88 1.57
C ARG A 435 -7.39 -23.19 2.68
N ASP A 436 -6.93 -23.29 3.93
CA ASP A 436 -7.75 -23.01 5.13
C ASP A 436 -7.47 -21.62 5.74
N LEU A 437 -6.35 -20.98 5.40
CA LEU A 437 -6.07 -19.61 5.81
C LEU A 437 -6.89 -18.63 4.96
N PHE A 438 -7.75 -17.87 5.64
CA PHE A 438 -8.64 -16.91 4.97
C PHE A 438 -8.01 -15.53 4.86
N THR A 439 -6.89 -15.46 4.14
CA THR A 439 -6.12 -14.25 3.83
C THR A 439 -5.93 -14.11 2.32
N GLY A 440 -5.64 -12.89 1.86
CA GLY A 440 -5.37 -12.66 0.45
C GLY A 440 -4.01 -13.18 -0.01
N ILE A 441 -3.05 -13.26 0.89
CA ILE A 441 -1.67 -13.71 0.61
C ILE A 441 -1.28 -14.77 1.64
N VAL A 442 -0.75 -15.88 1.17
CA VAL A 442 -0.24 -16.98 2.03
C VAL A 442 1.19 -17.31 1.63
N TYR A 443 2.06 -17.35 2.62
CA TYR A 443 3.45 -17.75 2.47
C TYR A 443 3.72 -19.09 3.15
N VAL A 444 4.61 -19.89 2.59
CA VAL A 444 5.14 -21.11 3.20
C VAL A 444 6.65 -20.98 3.32
N ASN A 445 7.18 -21.14 4.53
CA ASN A 445 8.60 -21.01 4.86
C ASN A 445 9.24 -19.67 4.41
N ALA A 446 8.45 -18.61 4.44
CA ALA A 446 8.82 -17.23 4.16
C ALA A 446 8.07 -16.28 5.11
N PRO A 447 8.53 -15.03 5.33
CA PRO A 447 7.81 -14.06 6.18
C PRO A 447 6.48 -13.63 5.55
N THR A 448 5.70 -12.81 6.28
CA THR A 448 4.42 -12.27 5.77
C THR A 448 4.58 -11.09 4.82
N ILE A 449 5.80 -10.65 4.53
CA ILE A 449 6.18 -9.51 3.69
C ILE A 449 6.97 -9.99 2.47
N GLY A 450 6.99 -9.22 1.39
CA GLY A 450 7.70 -9.56 0.15
C GLY A 450 6.75 -9.77 -1.03
N ALA A 451 5.74 -8.90 -1.15
CA ALA A 451 4.86 -8.89 -2.32
C ALA A 451 5.64 -8.57 -3.60
N GLU A 452 5.22 -9.18 -4.71
CA GLU A 452 5.82 -8.97 -6.02
C GLU A 452 4.80 -8.32 -6.96
N THR A 453 5.23 -7.39 -7.80
CA THR A 453 4.36 -6.52 -8.62
C THR A 453 3.54 -7.26 -9.68
N HIS A 454 3.95 -8.47 -10.05
CA HIS A 454 3.27 -9.32 -11.04
C HIS A 454 2.25 -10.30 -10.43
N LEU A 455 2.07 -10.27 -9.10
CA LEU A 455 1.05 -11.06 -8.39
C LEU A 455 -0.02 -10.14 -7.78
N PRO A 456 -1.30 -10.57 -7.75
CA PRO A 456 -2.37 -9.79 -7.17
C PRO A 456 -2.14 -9.55 -5.68
N PHE A 457 -2.25 -8.29 -5.24
CA PHE A 457 -2.13 -7.88 -3.85
C PHE A 457 -3.48 -7.45 -3.30
N GLY A 458 -3.77 -7.82 -2.06
CA GLY A 458 -4.96 -7.37 -1.32
C GLY A 458 -5.47 -8.41 -0.35
N GLY A 459 -6.36 -7.97 0.53
CA GLY A 459 -6.85 -8.80 1.62
C GLY A 459 -8.31 -9.23 1.48
N THR A 460 -8.75 -9.95 2.51
CA THR A 460 -10.13 -10.38 2.73
C THR A 460 -10.68 -9.71 3.98
N LYS A 461 -11.96 -9.90 4.29
CA LYS A 461 -12.64 -9.35 5.48
C LYS A 461 -12.52 -7.80 5.51
N LYS A 462 -12.16 -7.21 6.68
CA LYS A 462 -12.02 -5.76 6.86
C LYS A 462 -10.70 -5.19 6.34
N THR A 463 -9.87 -5.99 5.67
CA THR A 463 -8.64 -5.51 5.03
C THR A 463 -8.91 -4.89 3.66
N GLY A 464 -9.94 -5.34 2.96
CA GLY A 464 -10.28 -4.83 1.64
C GLY A 464 -11.71 -5.14 1.25
N ASN A 465 -12.18 -4.54 0.16
CA ASN A 465 -13.54 -4.71 -0.36
C ASN A 465 -13.65 -5.64 -1.58
N GLY A 466 -12.65 -6.51 -1.79
CA GLY A 466 -12.67 -7.55 -2.83
C GLY A 466 -11.84 -7.25 -4.06
N HIS A 467 -11.45 -6.01 -4.29
CA HIS A 467 -10.51 -5.66 -5.36
C HIS A 467 -9.08 -6.13 -5.00
N ARG A 468 -8.23 -6.18 -6.02
CA ARG A 468 -6.81 -6.49 -5.87
C ARG A 468 -6.00 -5.41 -6.57
N GLU A 469 -4.92 -5.00 -5.92
CA GLU A 469 -3.88 -4.13 -6.50
C GLU A 469 -2.78 -4.99 -7.13
N ALA A 470 -1.91 -4.37 -7.89
CA ALA A 470 -0.83 -4.99 -8.65
C ALA A 470 -1.29 -6.02 -9.68
N ALA A 471 -0.36 -6.55 -10.45
CA ALA A 471 -0.57 -7.49 -11.53
C ALA A 471 -1.68 -7.05 -12.52
N ILE A 472 -2.17 -7.99 -13.30
CA ILE A 472 -3.29 -7.76 -14.22
C ILE A 472 -4.61 -7.47 -13.49
N ALA A 473 -4.71 -7.90 -12.22
CA ALA A 473 -5.90 -7.66 -11.41
C ALA A 473 -6.17 -6.16 -11.17
N ALA A 474 -5.12 -5.33 -11.10
CA ALA A 474 -5.29 -3.88 -11.02
C ALA A 474 -5.96 -3.30 -12.27
N ILE A 475 -5.69 -3.86 -13.46
CA ILE A 475 -6.31 -3.41 -14.71
C ILE A 475 -7.82 -3.68 -14.70
N ASP A 476 -8.27 -4.75 -14.05
CA ASP A 476 -9.70 -5.06 -13.91
C ASP A 476 -10.44 -3.97 -13.13
N PHE A 477 -9.80 -3.39 -12.13
CA PHE A 477 -10.36 -2.29 -11.34
C PHE A 477 -10.45 -0.97 -12.13
N TYR A 478 -9.45 -0.67 -12.97
CA TYR A 478 -9.37 0.58 -13.73
C TYR A 478 -10.01 0.51 -15.13
N THR A 479 -10.73 -0.56 -15.44
CA THR A 479 -11.41 -0.74 -16.73
C THR A 479 -12.80 -1.33 -16.56
N GLU A 480 -13.69 -1.02 -17.52
CA GLU A 480 -14.97 -1.67 -17.69
C GLU A 480 -14.99 -2.51 -18.95
N TRP A 481 -15.78 -3.60 -18.92
CA TRP A 481 -16.04 -4.41 -20.09
C TRP A 481 -17.12 -3.80 -20.96
N LYS A 482 -16.84 -3.62 -22.26
CA LYS A 482 -17.81 -3.26 -23.29
C LYS A 482 -18.00 -4.44 -24.22
N THR A 483 -19.23 -4.91 -24.35
CA THR A 483 -19.60 -5.93 -25.33
C THR A 483 -19.96 -5.27 -26.65
N LEU A 484 -19.48 -5.83 -27.75
CA LEU A 484 -19.70 -5.37 -29.10
C LEU A 484 -20.31 -6.50 -29.92
N TYR A 485 -21.36 -6.17 -30.65
CA TYR A 485 -21.97 -7.04 -31.66
C TYR A 485 -21.91 -6.34 -33.00
N ILE A 486 -21.44 -7.03 -34.03
CA ILE A 486 -21.45 -6.58 -35.42
C ILE A 486 -22.28 -7.59 -36.20
N ASP A 487 -23.48 -7.19 -36.57
CA ASP A 487 -24.39 -7.97 -37.40
C ASP A 487 -24.16 -7.59 -38.87
N TYR A 488 -23.81 -8.56 -39.70
CA TYR A 488 -23.59 -8.40 -41.13
C TYR A 488 -24.53 -9.29 -41.97
N SER A 489 -25.66 -9.71 -41.36
CA SER A 489 -26.67 -10.58 -42.02
C SER A 489 -27.64 -9.81 -42.92
N ASP A 490 -27.66 -8.47 -42.83
CA ASP A 490 -28.64 -7.59 -43.46
C ASP A 490 -30.10 -7.91 -43.09
N LYS A 491 -30.32 -8.58 -41.92
CA LYS A 491 -31.62 -8.97 -41.38
C LYS A 491 -31.71 -8.63 -39.91
N LEU A 492 -32.92 -8.36 -39.41
CA LEU A 492 -33.16 -8.28 -37.97
C LEU A 492 -33.02 -9.69 -37.35
N GLN A 493 -32.00 -9.92 -36.57
CA GLN A 493 -31.79 -11.14 -35.79
C GLN A 493 -32.19 -10.93 -34.33
N ARG A 494 -33.02 -11.79 -33.79
CA ARG A 494 -33.54 -11.72 -32.40
C ARG A 494 -32.94 -12.88 -31.61
N ALA A 495 -31.89 -12.61 -30.89
CA ALA A 495 -30.97 -13.58 -30.26
C ALA A 495 -31.67 -14.85 -29.69
N GLN A 496 -32.46 -14.75 -28.64
CA GLN A 496 -33.08 -15.91 -27.98
C GLN A 496 -34.35 -16.41 -28.67
N ILE A 497 -34.84 -15.69 -29.67
CA ILE A 497 -36.07 -16.05 -30.43
C ILE A 497 -35.71 -16.83 -31.67
N ASP A 498 -34.78 -16.34 -32.47
CA ASP A 498 -34.44 -16.93 -33.77
C ASP A 498 -33.48 -18.14 -33.61
N ASN A 499 -33.00 -18.45 -32.40
CA ASN A 499 -32.25 -19.67 -32.06
C ASN A 499 -33.14 -20.85 -31.65
N ALA A 500 -34.46 -20.66 -31.58
CA ALA A 500 -35.40 -21.70 -31.09
C ALA A 500 -35.88 -22.66 -32.16
N GLU A 501 -35.37 -22.55 -33.40
CA GLU A 501 -35.66 -23.44 -34.54
C GLU A 501 -34.38 -24.30 -34.84
#